data_b8c116c6ded8060cdfab163669069067
#
_entry.id   b8c116c6ded8060cdfab163669069067
#
_cell.length_a   1.000
_cell.length_b   1.000
_cell.length_c   1.000
_cell.angle_alpha   90.00
_cell.angle_beta   90.00
_cell.angle_gamma   90.00
#
_symmetry.space_group_name_H-M   'P 1'
#
loop_
_entity.id
_entity.type
_entity.pdbx_description
1 polymer ?
#
loop_
_entity_poly.entity_id
_entity_poly.type
_entity_poly.pdbx_seq_one_letter_code
_entity_poly.pdbx_strand_id
1 'polypeptide(L)' 'MSITVNILYSGKNGNARKFVEEMTAEGIVDAVRAEAGNEKYEYYFPMDDSESVLLIDRWKDQEAIDPVSYTHL' A
#
# COMPACT_ATOMS: atom_id res chain seq x y z
N MET A 1 -17.11 -7.13 -8.36
CA MET A 1 -15.98 -6.92 -9.30
C MET A 1 -14.79 -6.38 -8.56
N SER A 2 -13.65 -7.02 -8.69
CA SER A 2 -12.44 -6.58 -8.00
C SER A 2 -11.87 -5.30 -8.62
N ILE A 3 -11.34 -4.44 -7.74
CA ILE A 3 -10.69 -3.20 -8.16
C ILE A 3 -9.23 -3.28 -7.73
N THR A 4 -8.32 -3.11 -8.68
CA THR A 4 -6.88 -3.08 -8.42
C THR A 4 -6.38 -1.65 -8.54
N VAL A 5 -5.66 -1.19 -7.53
CA VAL A 5 -5.09 0.15 -7.50
C VAL A 5 -3.58 0.04 -7.47
N ASN A 6 -2.91 0.83 -8.30
CA ASN A 6 -1.45 0.91 -8.33
C ASN A 6 -1.06 2.34 -7.96
N ILE A 7 -0.23 2.49 -6.94
CA ILE A 7 0.23 3.81 -6.49
C ILE A 7 1.75 3.79 -6.44
N LEU A 8 2.38 4.71 -7.18
CA LEU A 8 3.82 4.86 -7.14
C LEU A 8 4.17 6.02 -6.20
N TYR A 9 4.91 5.70 -5.15
CA TYR A 9 5.44 6.69 -4.22
C TYR A 9 6.90 6.97 -4.56
N SER A 10 7.27 8.23 -4.60
CA SER A 10 8.66 8.63 -4.82
C SER A 10 9.15 9.42 -3.62
N GLY A 11 10.36 9.10 -3.17
CA GLY A 11 10.97 9.78 -2.04
C GLY A 11 12.37 10.27 -2.39
N LYS A 12 13.13 10.65 -1.36
CA LYS A 12 14.53 11.05 -1.48
C LYS A 12 15.29 10.45 -0.30
N ASN A 13 16.55 10.12 -0.52
CA ASN A 13 17.44 9.65 0.55
C ASN A 13 16.92 8.39 1.27
N GLY A 14 16.28 7.50 0.51
CA GLY A 14 15.75 6.25 1.07
C GLY A 14 14.42 6.39 1.79
N ASN A 15 13.76 7.53 1.71
CA ASN A 15 12.53 7.77 2.45
C ASN A 15 11.37 6.87 2.01
N ALA A 16 11.32 6.48 0.73
CA ALA A 16 10.28 5.58 0.25
C ALA A 16 10.38 4.21 0.95
N ARG A 17 11.58 3.67 1.07
CA ARG A 17 11.79 2.39 1.76
C ARG A 17 11.54 2.52 3.25
N LYS A 18 11.95 3.63 3.85
CA LYS A 18 11.67 3.92 5.25
C LYS A 18 10.19 3.95 5.54
N PHE A 19 9.42 4.57 4.65
CA PHE A 19 7.96 4.61 4.77
C PHE A 19 7.38 3.19 4.84
N VAL A 20 7.82 2.31 3.94
CA VAL A 20 7.35 0.92 3.92
C VAL A 20 7.75 0.20 5.22
N GLU A 21 8.98 0.39 5.67
CA GLU A 21 9.47 -0.22 6.91
C GLU A 21 8.65 0.23 8.12
N GLU A 22 8.34 1.51 8.20
CA GLU A 22 7.52 2.07 9.28
C GLU A 22 6.09 1.54 9.25
N MET A 23 5.49 1.47 8.05
CA MET A 23 4.14 0.93 7.88
C MET A 23 4.08 -0.53 8.33
N THR A 24 5.13 -1.29 8.02
CA THR A 24 5.20 -2.69 8.42
C THR A 24 5.42 -2.83 9.92
N ALA A 25 6.35 -2.06 10.47
CA ALA A 25 6.68 -2.12 11.89
C ALA A 25 5.52 -1.71 12.80
N GLU A 26 4.70 -0.77 12.35
CA GLU A 26 3.54 -0.30 13.10
C GLU A 26 2.32 -1.20 12.95
N GLY A 27 2.42 -2.26 12.15
CA GLY A 27 1.32 -3.20 11.95
C GLY A 27 0.23 -2.69 11.01
N ILE A 28 0.47 -1.58 10.32
CA ILE A 28 -0.52 -0.98 9.43
C ILE A 28 -0.78 -1.88 8.22
N VAL A 29 0.28 -2.50 7.67
CA VAL A 29 0.16 -3.41 6.54
C VAL A 29 -0.74 -4.59 6.91
N ASP A 30 -0.51 -5.18 8.08
CA ASP A 30 -1.32 -6.29 8.56
C ASP A 30 -2.76 -5.87 8.82
N ALA A 31 -2.96 -4.67 9.35
CA ALA A 31 -4.30 -4.14 9.60
C ALA A 31 -5.08 -3.95 8.29
N VAL A 32 -4.43 -3.45 7.24
CA VAL A 32 -5.08 -3.30 5.93
C VAL A 32 -5.43 -4.66 5.35
N ARG A 33 -4.52 -5.63 5.44
CA ARG A 33 -4.77 -6.98 4.94
C ARG A 33 -5.91 -7.67 5.66
N ALA A 34 -6.17 -7.28 6.89
CA ALA A 34 -7.28 -7.82 7.68
C ALA A 34 -8.62 -7.15 7.38
N GLU A 35 -8.63 -6.06 6.62
CA GLU A 35 -9.87 -5.38 6.26
C GLU A 35 -10.76 -6.25 5.39
N ALA A 36 -12.08 -6.20 5.65
CA ALA A 36 -13.03 -6.95 4.85
C ALA A 36 -12.95 -6.50 3.39
N GLY A 37 -12.82 -7.45 2.49
CA GLY A 37 -12.76 -7.16 1.06
C GLY A 37 -11.37 -6.86 0.51
N ASN A 38 -10.34 -6.78 1.37
CA ASN A 38 -8.97 -6.66 0.87
C ASN A 38 -8.52 -7.99 0.30
N GLU A 39 -8.08 -7.98 -0.96
CA GLU A 39 -7.62 -9.19 -1.66
C GLU A 39 -6.11 -9.17 -1.85
N LYS A 40 -5.48 -7.99 -1.86
CA LYS A 40 -4.06 -7.85 -2.03
C LYS A 40 -3.61 -6.50 -1.47
N TYR A 41 -2.47 -6.49 -0.80
CA TYR A 41 -1.83 -5.25 -0.35
C TYR A 41 -0.34 -5.53 -0.26
N GLU A 42 0.42 -5.14 -1.30
CA GLU A 42 1.84 -5.47 -1.40
C GLU A 42 2.64 -4.30 -1.91
N TYR A 43 3.85 -4.17 -1.39
CA TYR A 43 4.82 -3.17 -1.84
C TYR A 43 5.88 -3.83 -2.70
N TYR A 44 6.27 -3.15 -3.75
CA TYR A 44 7.33 -3.59 -4.66
C TYR A 44 8.33 -2.47 -4.86
N PHE A 45 9.58 -2.81 -4.96
CA PHE A 45 10.64 -1.84 -5.21
C PHE A 45 11.11 -1.97 -6.67
N PRO A 46 11.02 -0.87 -7.47
CA PRO A 46 11.56 -0.92 -8.83
C PRO A 46 13.05 -1.22 -8.79
N MET A 47 13.49 -2.10 -9.69
CA MET A 47 14.87 -2.57 -9.69
C MET A 47 15.86 -1.45 -10.02
N ASP A 48 15.46 -0.51 -10.87
CA ASP A 48 16.29 0.59 -11.36
C ASP A 48 16.02 1.92 -10.67
N ASP A 49 15.21 1.94 -9.62
CA ASP A 49 14.89 3.17 -8.89
C ASP A 49 14.75 2.88 -7.39
N SER A 50 15.83 3.11 -6.66
CA SER A 50 15.85 2.84 -5.20
C SER A 50 15.07 3.87 -4.38
N GLU A 51 14.63 4.96 -5.01
CA GLU A 51 13.93 6.04 -4.32
C GLU A 51 12.41 5.95 -4.47
N SER A 52 11.92 4.90 -5.13
CA SER A 52 10.48 4.71 -5.33
C SER A 52 10.01 3.40 -4.74
N VAL A 53 8.72 3.34 -4.44
CA VAL A 53 8.03 2.13 -4.06
C VAL A 53 6.66 2.10 -4.73
N LEU A 54 6.30 0.93 -5.25
CA LEU A 54 5.01 0.71 -5.89
C LEU A 54 4.13 -0.08 -4.94
N LEU A 55 2.96 0.49 -4.61
CA LEU A 55 1.93 -0.23 -3.88
C LEU A 55 0.91 -0.77 -4.87
N ILE A 56 0.63 -2.05 -4.78
CA ILE A 56 -0.47 -2.68 -5.52
C ILE A 56 -1.44 -3.22 -4.50
N ASP A 57 -2.66 -2.70 -4.50
CA ASP A 57 -3.71 -3.23 -3.65
C ASP A 57 -4.95 -3.57 -4.48
N ARG A 58 -5.66 -4.60 -4.03
CA ARG A 58 -6.86 -5.09 -4.69
C ARG A 58 -7.97 -5.24 -3.66
N TRP A 59 -9.15 -4.80 -4.05
CA TRP A 59 -10.33 -4.83 -3.20
C TRP A 59 -11.49 -5.46 -3.97
N LYS A 60 -12.38 -6.12 -3.26
CA LYS A 60 -13.52 -6.78 -3.93
C LYS A 60 -14.47 -5.78 -4.57
N ASP A 61 -14.57 -4.56 -4.01
CA ASP A 61 -15.43 -3.50 -4.54
C ASP A 61 -15.03 -2.13 -3.97
N GLN A 62 -15.70 -1.08 -4.42
CA GLN A 62 -15.40 0.29 -4.01
C GLN A 62 -15.71 0.53 -2.52
N GLU A 63 -16.73 -0.12 -1.99
CA GLU A 63 -17.09 0.06 -0.59
C GLU A 63 -15.99 -0.42 0.34
N ALA A 64 -15.27 -1.45 -0.05
CA ALA A 64 -14.15 -1.97 0.74
C ALA A 64 -12.96 -1.00 0.75
N ILE A 65 -12.79 -0.19 -0.31
CA ILE A 65 -11.72 0.79 -0.41
C ILE A 65 -11.97 2.01 0.48
N ASP A 66 -13.21 2.47 0.55
CA ASP A 66 -13.56 3.73 1.21
C ASP A 66 -13.07 3.84 2.67
N PRO A 67 -13.26 2.85 3.53
CA PRO A 67 -12.75 2.93 4.91
C PRO A 67 -11.24 3.06 4.98
N VAL A 68 -10.53 2.42 4.06
CA VAL A 68 -9.06 2.46 4.02
C VAL A 68 -8.57 3.84 3.61
N SER A 69 -9.25 4.48 2.66
CA SER A 69 -8.90 5.83 2.24
C SER A 69 -8.94 6.82 3.40
N TYR A 70 -9.93 6.70 4.27
CA TYR A 70 -10.01 7.53 5.47
C TYR A 70 -8.89 7.25 6.45
N THR A 71 -8.49 6.00 6.57
CA THR A 71 -7.48 5.58 7.53
C THR A 71 -6.07 6.01 7.11
N HIS A 72 -5.80 6.06 5.82
CA HIS A 72 -4.46 6.28 5.29
C HIS A 72 -4.22 7.70 4.75
N LEU A 73 -5.21 8.52 4.76
CA LEU A 73 -5.07 9.93 4.45
C LEU A 73 -4.94 10.72 5.74
#